data_7a0fb05ba4b6a76283cd018f0c233b77
#
_entry.id   7a0fb05ba4b6a76283cd018f0c233b77
#
_cell.length_a   1.000
_cell.length_b   1.000
_cell.length_c   1.000
_cell.angle_alpha   90.00
_cell.angle_beta   90.00
_cell.angle_gamma   90.00
#
_symmetry.space_group_name_H-M   'P 1'
#
loop_
_entity.id
_entity.type
_entity.pdbx_description
1 polymer ?
#
loop_
_entity_poly.entity_id
_entity_poly.type
_entity_poly.pdbx_seq_one_letter_code
_entity_poly.pdbx_strand_id
1 'polypeptide(L)'
;MINMTVRLPSKRSFVICAVCTIGVLIILGFAIQGGVTYGVYDNPSARHAYIKSRGYEVDETPLLQKSFTIADEFDHSMTMYNEIQLSQGFDLNEYKGCTVTRYTYSLKNYPNYTEGIRLSLIIYKGNIVAGDIHSTTGSGFVHGIDFGNTKK
;
A
#
# COMPACT_ATOMS: atom_id res chain seq x y z
N MET A 1 -53.90 41.38 -14.78
CA MET A 1 -52.45 41.53 -15.02
C MET A 1 -51.78 41.33 -13.67
N ILE A 2 -51.07 40.21 -13.52
CA ILE A 2 -50.30 39.90 -12.29
C ILE A 2 -48.88 40.34 -12.52
N ASN A 3 -48.44 41.44 -11.87
CA ASN A 3 -47.07 41.91 -11.92
C ASN A 3 -46.23 41.07 -10.94
N MET A 4 -45.46 40.14 -11.50
CA MET A 4 -44.51 39.36 -10.74
C MET A 4 -43.18 40.11 -10.66
N THR A 5 -42.97 40.85 -9.55
CA THR A 5 -41.69 41.54 -9.25
C THR A 5 -40.67 40.50 -8.76
N VAL A 6 -39.76 40.11 -9.60
CA VAL A 6 -38.56 39.31 -9.22
C VAL A 6 -37.61 40.21 -8.44
N ARG A 7 -37.52 40.04 -7.12
CA ARG A 7 -36.51 40.67 -6.28
C ARG A 7 -35.18 39.94 -6.51
N LEU A 8 -34.23 40.63 -7.11
CA LEU A 8 -32.84 40.16 -7.21
C LEU A 8 -32.23 40.07 -5.80
N PRO A 9 -31.52 38.99 -5.49
CA PRO A 9 -30.87 38.84 -4.18
C PRO A 9 -29.79 39.92 -3.97
N SER A 10 -29.67 40.39 -2.74
CA SER A 10 -28.67 41.43 -2.41
C SER A 10 -27.24 40.90 -2.63
N LYS A 11 -26.29 41.82 -2.94
CA LYS A 11 -24.87 41.44 -3.14
C LYS A 11 -24.30 40.60 -2.01
N ARG A 12 -24.76 40.78 -0.77
CA ARG A 12 -24.39 39.97 0.40
C ARG A 12 -24.88 38.52 0.31
N SER A 13 -26.13 38.29 -0.14
CA SER A 13 -26.66 36.94 -0.38
C SER A 13 -25.90 36.18 -1.48
N PHE A 14 -25.47 36.91 -2.52
CA PHE A 14 -24.69 36.31 -3.62
C PHE A 14 -23.31 35.85 -3.13
N VAL A 15 -22.64 36.64 -2.29
CA VAL A 15 -21.34 36.32 -1.70
C VAL A 15 -21.44 35.10 -0.76
N ILE A 16 -22.46 35.04 0.07
CA ILE A 16 -22.70 33.92 1.01
C ILE A 16 -22.98 32.63 0.23
N CYS A 17 -23.79 32.65 -0.82
CA CYS A 17 -24.01 31.49 -1.68
C CYS A 17 -22.72 31.03 -2.41
N ALA A 18 -21.93 31.96 -2.92
CA ALA A 18 -20.67 31.64 -3.59
C ALA A 18 -19.64 31.00 -2.62
N VAL A 19 -19.54 31.51 -1.39
CA VAL A 19 -18.66 30.93 -0.37
C VAL A 19 -19.12 29.52 0.06
N CYS A 20 -20.44 29.33 0.21
CA CYS A 20 -21.00 28.00 0.54
C CYS A 20 -20.76 26.98 -0.58
N THR A 21 -20.92 27.37 -1.85
CA THR A 21 -20.68 26.45 -2.99
C THR A 21 -19.20 26.10 -3.14
N ILE A 22 -18.30 27.05 -2.92
CA ILE A 22 -16.85 26.77 -2.92
C ILE A 22 -16.47 25.85 -1.75
N GLY A 23 -17.04 26.09 -0.56
CA GLY A 23 -16.81 25.23 0.61
C GLY A 23 -17.27 23.79 0.37
N VAL A 24 -18.43 23.58 -0.25
CA VAL A 24 -18.94 22.22 -0.58
C VAL A 24 -18.06 21.55 -1.64
N LEU A 25 -17.58 22.29 -2.64
CA LEU A 25 -16.66 21.73 -3.66
C LEU A 25 -15.30 21.34 -3.08
N ILE A 26 -14.78 22.11 -2.11
CA ILE A 26 -13.54 21.76 -1.41
C ILE A 26 -13.74 20.49 -0.56
N ILE A 27 -14.85 20.36 0.18
CA ILE A 27 -15.15 19.18 0.98
C ILE A 27 -15.34 17.95 0.08
N LEU A 28 -16.02 18.08 -1.07
CA LEU A 28 -16.16 17.01 -2.05
C LEU A 28 -14.82 16.65 -2.69
N GLY A 29 -13.95 17.62 -2.97
CA GLY A 29 -12.59 17.38 -3.48
C GLY A 29 -11.71 16.61 -2.48
N PHE A 30 -11.79 16.93 -1.18
CA PHE A 30 -11.10 16.18 -0.12
C PHE A 30 -11.69 14.77 0.08
N ALA A 31 -13.00 14.61 -0.04
CA ALA A 31 -13.65 13.29 0.05
C ALA A 31 -13.25 12.36 -1.11
N ILE A 32 -12.94 12.91 -2.28
CA ILE A 32 -12.46 12.12 -3.45
C ILE A 32 -10.98 11.76 -3.30
N GLN A 33 -10.15 12.57 -2.62
CA GLN A 33 -8.74 12.25 -2.34
C GLN A 33 -8.56 11.31 -1.14
N GLY A 34 -9.56 11.19 -0.28
CA GLY A 34 -9.61 10.23 0.83
C GLY A 34 -10.26 8.89 0.47
N GLY A 35 -10.37 8.54 -0.80
CA GLY A 35 -10.84 7.25 -1.24
C GLY A 35 -9.87 6.17 -0.76
N VAL A 36 -10.23 5.46 0.30
CA VAL A 36 -9.57 4.22 0.73
C VAL A 36 -9.70 3.26 -0.44
N THR A 37 -8.65 3.17 -1.25
CA THR A 37 -8.58 2.25 -2.39
C THR A 37 -8.34 0.86 -1.83
N TYR A 38 -9.37 0.24 -1.25
CA TYR A 38 -9.31 -1.16 -0.86
C TYR A 38 -9.14 -1.99 -2.14
N GLY A 39 -8.17 -2.88 -2.17
CA GLY A 39 -8.02 -3.84 -3.23
C GLY A 39 -7.01 -3.51 -4.32
N VAL A 40 -6.23 -2.44 -4.22
CA VAL A 40 -5.28 -2.06 -5.28
C VAL A 40 -4.28 -3.18 -5.57
N TYR A 41 -3.67 -3.77 -4.54
CA TYR A 41 -2.61 -4.76 -4.69
C TYR A 41 -3.11 -6.22 -4.83
N ASP A 42 -4.42 -6.45 -4.85
CA ASP A 42 -4.99 -7.73 -5.33
C ASP A 42 -4.75 -7.89 -6.84
N ASN A 43 -4.59 -6.78 -7.56
CA ASN A 43 -4.24 -6.78 -8.97
C ASN A 43 -2.74 -7.05 -9.18
N PRO A 44 -2.36 -8.04 -10.04
CA PRO A 44 -0.96 -8.32 -10.37
C PRO A 44 -0.20 -7.09 -10.89
N SER A 45 -0.79 -6.31 -11.79
CA SER A 45 -0.14 -5.11 -12.36
C SER A 45 0.21 -4.06 -11.30
N ALA A 46 -0.64 -3.89 -10.28
CA ALA A 46 -0.36 -2.97 -9.18
C ALA A 46 0.81 -3.46 -8.31
N ARG A 47 0.90 -4.77 -8.04
CA ARG A 47 2.04 -5.35 -7.32
C ARG A 47 3.35 -5.15 -8.09
N HIS A 48 3.33 -5.40 -9.41
CA HIS A 48 4.49 -5.17 -10.27
C HIS A 48 4.90 -3.69 -10.31
N ALA A 49 3.94 -2.78 -10.43
CA ALA A 49 4.20 -1.33 -10.39
C ALA A 49 4.85 -0.92 -9.06
N TYR A 50 4.37 -1.45 -7.94
CA TYR A 50 4.96 -1.22 -6.63
C TYR A 50 6.40 -1.75 -6.56
N ILE A 51 6.65 -3.01 -6.93
CA ILE A 51 7.98 -3.62 -6.94
C ILE A 51 8.94 -2.81 -7.82
N LYS A 52 8.50 -2.43 -9.03
CA LYS A 52 9.29 -1.61 -9.95
C LYS A 52 9.60 -0.22 -9.40
N SER A 53 8.65 0.39 -8.68
CA SER A 53 8.87 1.70 -8.03
C SER A 53 9.96 1.66 -6.95
N ARG A 54 10.26 0.46 -6.40
CA ARG A 54 11.35 0.20 -5.46
C ARG A 54 12.66 -0.16 -6.17
N GLY A 55 12.70 -0.14 -7.52
CA GLY A 55 13.89 -0.43 -8.33
C GLY A 55 14.13 -1.91 -8.59
N TYR A 56 13.18 -2.78 -8.29
CA TYR A 56 13.32 -4.22 -8.45
C TYR A 56 12.62 -4.74 -9.70
N GLU A 57 13.17 -5.83 -10.24
CA GLU A 57 12.61 -6.57 -11.38
C GLU A 57 12.34 -8.01 -10.96
N VAL A 58 11.13 -8.48 -11.24
CA VAL A 58 10.67 -9.83 -10.89
C VAL A 58 10.01 -10.49 -12.10
N ASP A 59 9.79 -11.81 -12.01
CA ASP A 59 8.97 -12.52 -12.98
C ASP A 59 7.51 -12.05 -12.92
N GLU A 60 6.79 -12.10 -14.05
CA GLU A 60 5.38 -11.67 -14.14
C GLU A 60 4.48 -12.50 -13.23
N THR A 61 4.77 -13.79 -13.10
CA THR A 61 3.98 -14.72 -12.29
C THR A 61 4.67 -14.96 -10.95
N PRO A 62 3.97 -14.88 -9.82
CA PRO A 62 4.53 -15.25 -8.53
C PRO A 62 4.88 -16.74 -8.50
N LEU A 63 6.01 -17.07 -7.91
CA LEU A 63 6.43 -18.46 -7.67
C LEU A 63 5.53 -19.15 -6.64
N LEU A 64 5.01 -18.37 -5.69
CA LEU A 64 4.13 -18.84 -4.64
C LEU A 64 3.09 -17.77 -4.32
N GLN A 65 1.84 -18.23 -4.22
CA GLN A 65 0.75 -17.50 -3.61
C GLN A 65 0.18 -18.34 -2.48
N LYS A 66 0.21 -17.85 -1.25
CA LYS A 66 -0.25 -18.57 -0.08
C LYS A 66 -0.98 -17.66 0.89
N SER A 67 -2.19 -18.05 1.28
CA SER A 67 -2.92 -17.39 2.37
C SER A 67 -2.61 -18.06 3.69
N PHE A 68 -2.50 -17.26 4.75
CA PHE A 68 -2.29 -17.74 6.13
C PHE A 68 -2.85 -16.70 7.12
N THR A 69 -3.08 -17.13 8.35
CA THR A 69 -3.50 -16.22 9.42
C THR A 69 -2.28 -15.80 10.24
N ILE A 70 -2.16 -14.48 10.47
CA ILE A 70 -1.13 -13.94 11.37
C ILE A 70 -1.48 -14.36 12.79
N ALA A 71 -0.52 -14.97 13.50
CA ALA A 71 -0.74 -15.47 14.86
C ALA A 71 -1.09 -14.34 15.84
N ASP A 72 -1.95 -14.62 16.80
CA ASP A 72 -2.30 -13.67 17.86
C ASP A 72 -1.12 -13.40 18.82
N GLU A 73 -0.25 -14.38 18.99
CA GLU A 73 1.00 -14.26 19.74
C GLU A 73 2.19 -14.49 18.81
N PHE A 74 3.16 -13.59 18.85
CA PHE A 74 4.38 -13.71 18.06
C PHE A 74 5.43 -14.50 18.83
N ASP A 75 5.92 -15.57 18.22
CA ASP A 75 7.16 -16.22 18.66
C ASP A 75 8.38 -15.33 18.37
N HIS A 76 9.55 -15.79 18.78
CA HIS A 76 10.80 -15.06 18.56
C HIS A 76 11.05 -14.74 17.07
N SER A 77 10.79 -15.70 16.20
CA SER A 77 11.01 -15.54 14.75
C SER A 77 10.07 -14.49 14.14
N MET A 78 8.81 -14.52 14.53
CA MET A 78 7.81 -13.56 14.05
C MET A 78 8.05 -12.17 14.63
N THR A 79 8.55 -12.08 15.87
CA THR A 79 8.97 -10.80 16.49
C THR A 79 10.12 -10.18 15.70
N MET A 80 11.18 -10.94 15.41
CA MET A 80 12.31 -10.48 14.58
C MET A 80 11.85 -10.08 13.16
N TYR A 81 10.95 -10.84 12.57
CA TYR A 81 10.39 -10.50 11.27
C TYR A 81 9.59 -9.18 11.33
N ASN A 82 8.80 -8.96 12.38
CA ASN A 82 8.06 -7.72 12.55
C ASN A 82 8.98 -6.51 12.76
N GLU A 83 10.14 -6.66 13.41
CA GLU A 83 11.13 -5.58 13.52
C GLU A 83 11.63 -5.12 12.14
N ILE A 84 11.84 -6.07 11.20
CA ILE A 84 12.16 -5.74 9.81
C ILE A 84 11.01 -4.95 9.18
N GLN A 85 9.76 -5.32 9.46
CA GLN A 85 8.60 -4.65 8.92
C GLN A 85 8.44 -3.23 9.51
N LEU A 86 8.63 -3.08 10.80
CA LEU A 86 8.59 -1.77 11.48
C LEU A 86 9.61 -0.79 10.89
N SER A 87 10.79 -1.25 10.51
CA SER A 87 11.80 -0.41 9.86
C SER A 87 11.36 0.15 8.50
N GLN A 88 10.32 -0.43 7.90
CA GLN A 88 9.72 -0.02 6.62
C GLN A 88 8.39 0.72 6.80
N GLY A 89 7.94 0.92 8.04
CA GLY A 89 6.66 1.56 8.35
C GLY A 89 5.45 0.61 8.32
N PHE A 90 5.69 -0.71 8.33
CA PHE A 90 4.63 -1.71 8.50
C PHE A 90 4.65 -2.25 9.94
N ASP A 91 3.49 -2.58 10.49
CA ASP A 91 3.38 -3.27 11.78
C ASP A 91 2.41 -4.44 11.69
N LEU A 92 2.95 -5.66 11.76
CA LEU A 92 2.13 -6.88 11.70
C LEU A 92 1.31 -7.14 12.98
N ASN A 93 1.60 -6.43 14.08
CA ASN A 93 0.75 -6.51 15.28
C ASN A 93 -0.67 -6.01 15.01
N GLU A 94 -0.85 -5.05 14.08
CA GLU A 94 -2.15 -4.52 13.68
C GLU A 94 -3.01 -5.54 12.93
N TYR A 95 -2.39 -6.65 12.46
CA TYR A 95 -3.04 -7.67 11.65
C TYR A 95 -3.13 -9.04 12.33
N LYS A 96 -2.90 -9.11 13.65
CA LYS A 96 -3.07 -10.34 14.43
C LYS A 96 -4.47 -10.91 14.24
N GLY A 97 -4.57 -12.23 14.06
CA GLY A 97 -5.82 -12.93 13.75
C GLY A 97 -6.36 -12.71 12.33
N CYS A 98 -5.75 -11.81 11.54
CA CYS A 98 -6.19 -11.56 10.18
C CYS A 98 -5.62 -12.60 9.20
N THR A 99 -6.44 -13.03 8.24
CA THR A 99 -5.98 -13.85 7.11
C THR A 99 -5.43 -12.94 6.02
N VAL A 100 -4.17 -13.13 5.67
CA VAL A 100 -3.41 -12.37 4.67
C VAL A 100 -2.96 -13.29 3.54
N THR A 101 -2.58 -12.71 2.40
CA THR A 101 -2.02 -13.48 1.27
C THR A 101 -0.59 -13.01 0.99
N ARG A 102 0.35 -13.97 0.99
CA ARG A 102 1.74 -13.76 0.57
C ARG A 102 1.88 -14.07 -0.91
N TYR A 103 2.48 -13.15 -1.65
CA TYR A 103 2.94 -13.34 -3.03
C TYR A 103 4.45 -13.30 -3.04
N THR A 104 5.09 -14.38 -3.50
CA THR A 104 6.55 -14.49 -3.57
C THR A 104 6.99 -14.58 -5.03
N TYR A 105 7.91 -13.72 -5.42
CA TYR A 105 8.44 -13.60 -6.77
C TYR A 105 9.92 -13.98 -6.82
N SER A 106 10.41 -14.44 -7.97
CA SER A 106 11.84 -14.51 -8.26
C SER A 106 12.36 -13.10 -8.53
N LEU A 107 13.37 -12.67 -7.79
CA LEU A 107 14.01 -11.37 -7.96
C LEU A 107 15.19 -11.50 -8.92
N LYS A 108 15.22 -10.66 -9.99
CA LYS A 108 16.18 -10.78 -11.09
C LYS A 108 17.40 -9.89 -10.98
N ASN A 109 17.23 -8.72 -10.40
CA ASN A 109 18.25 -7.65 -10.41
C ASN A 109 18.83 -7.37 -9.01
N TYR A 110 18.94 -8.40 -8.16
CA TYR A 110 19.58 -8.23 -6.85
C TYR A 110 21.10 -8.22 -6.99
N PRO A 111 21.82 -7.22 -6.39
CA PRO A 111 23.26 -7.09 -6.55
C PRO A 111 24.02 -8.34 -6.09
N ASN A 112 24.99 -8.78 -6.89
CA ASN A 112 25.89 -9.92 -6.63
C ASN A 112 25.21 -11.30 -6.57
N TYR A 113 23.94 -11.42 -6.97
CA TYR A 113 23.24 -12.70 -7.05
C TYR A 113 22.57 -12.84 -8.41
N THR A 114 22.73 -14.00 -9.02
CA THR A 114 22.08 -14.35 -10.29
C THR A 114 20.81 -15.17 -10.10
N GLU A 115 20.69 -15.85 -8.95
CA GLU A 115 19.56 -16.71 -8.63
C GLU A 115 19.37 -16.85 -7.10
N GLY A 116 18.30 -17.48 -6.69
CA GLY A 116 18.04 -17.81 -5.28
C GLY A 116 17.53 -16.64 -4.43
N ILE A 117 17.29 -15.47 -5.01
CA ILE A 117 16.70 -14.33 -4.29
C ILE A 117 15.21 -14.24 -4.57
N ARG A 118 14.46 -13.99 -3.51
CA ARG A 118 13.01 -13.86 -3.55
C ARG A 118 12.58 -12.52 -2.98
N LEU A 119 11.53 -11.95 -3.57
CA LEU A 119 10.81 -10.81 -3.05
C LEU A 119 9.40 -11.26 -2.68
N SER A 120 9.00 -11.02 -1.44
CA SER A 120 7.65 -11.33 -0.96
C SER A 120 6.89 -10.06 -0.62
N LEU A 121 5.60 -10.05 -0.96
CA LEU A 121 4.62 -9.07 -0.50
C LEU A 121 3.53 -9.78 0.27
N ILE A 122 3.16 -9.26 1.44
CA ILE A 122 2.00 -9.72 2.22
C ILE A 122 0.89 -8.70 2.07
N ILE A 123 -0.28 -9.20 1.66
CA ILE A 123 -1.43 -8.36 1.32
C ILE A 123 -2.62 -8.71 2.20
N TYR A 124 -3.23 -7.68 2.78
CA TYR A 124 -4.48 -7.73 3.52
C TYR A 124 -5.50 -6.79 2.89
N LYS A 125 -6.64 -7.33 2.44
CA LYS A 125 -7.72 -6.55 1.81
C LYS A 125 -7.20 -5.59 0.73
N GLY A 126 -6.25 -6.09 -0.10
CA GLY A 126 -5.65 -5.34 -1.19
C GLY A 126 -4.66 -4.24 -0.79
N ASN A 127 -4.22 -4.20 0.45
CA ASN A 127 -3.15 -3.32 0.92
C ASN A 127 -1.89 -4.13 1.23
N ILE A 128 -0.72 -3.60 0.90
CA ILE A 128 0.55 -4.19 1.32
C ILE A 128 0.72 -3.89 2.81
N VAL A 129 0.87 -4.95 3.62
CA VAL A 129 1.02 -4.88 5.07
C VAL A 129 2.38 -5.38 5.55
N ALA A 130 3.15 -6.01 4.66
CA ALA A 130 4.53 -6.38 4.88
C ALA A 130 5.21 -6.70 3.55
N GLY A 131 6.54 -6.67 3.55
CA GLY A 131 7.34 -7.10 2.42
C GLY A 131 8.78 -7.38 2.81
N ASP A 132 9.40 -8.33 2.11
CA ASP A 132 10.77 -8.73 2.37
C ASP A 132 11.50 -9.17 1.11
N ILE A 133 12.82 -9.12 1.18
CA ILE A 133 13.72 -9.78 0.24
C ILE A 133 14.54 -10.79 1.04
N HIS A 134 14.59 -12.03 0.57
CA HIS A 134 15.35 -13.10 1.22
C HIS A 134 16.07 -13.99 0.24
N SER A 135 17.17 -14.57 0.71
CA SER A 135 17.92 -15.60 -0.02
C SER A 135 17.38 -16.99 0.35
N THR A 136 17.29 -17.85 -0.67
CA THR A 136 16.98 -19.28 -0.50
C THR A 136 18.23 -20.16 -0.55
N THR A 137 19.41 -19.56 -0.74
CA THR A 137 20.69 -20.26 -0.90
C THR A 137 21.73 -19.75 0.10
N GLY A 138 22.73 -20.57 0.41
CA GLY A 138 23.86 -20.22 1.27
C GLY A 138 23.47 -19.95 2.73
N SER A 139 24.15 -19.00 3.36
CA SER A 139 23.94 -18.59 4.76
C SER A 139 22.60 -17.87 5.00
N GLY A 140 21.83 -17.66 3.94
CA GLY A 140 20.53 -17.01 3.99
C GLY A 140 20.56 -15.58 4.58
N PHE A 141 19.70 -14.71 4.08
CA PHE A 141 19.42 -13.42 4.70
C PHE A 141 17.95 -13.08 4.49
N VAL A 142 17.43 -12.19 5.32
CA VAL A 142 16.13 -11.53 5.12
C VAL A 142 16.28 -10.08 5.52
N HIS A 143 15.73 -9.17 4.71
CA HIS A 143 15.66 -7.75 5.01
C HIS A 143 14.44 -7.11 4.33
N GLY A 144 14.15 -5.87 4.70
CA GLY A 144 13.06 -5.11 4.10
C GLY A 144 13.30 -4.80 2.62
N ILE A 145 12.23 -4.49 1.90
CA ILE A 145 12.29 -4.12 0.47
C ILE A 145 13.10 -2.83 0.27
N ASP A 146 13.09 -1.91 1.22
CA ASP A 146 13.77 -0.61 1.12
C ASP A 146 15.24 -0.64 1.53
N PHE A 147 15.75 -1.76 2.02
CA PHE A 147 17.11 -1.88 2.57
C PHE A 147 18.24 -1.49 1.60
N GLY A 148 18.06 -1.70 0.30
CA GLY A 148 19.05 -1.34 -0.73
C GLY A 148 18.84 0.02 -1.39
N ASN A 149 17.75 0.70 -1.10
CA ASN A 149 17.30 1.92 -1.79
C ASN A 149 17.43 3.20 -0.96
N THR A 150 18.16 3.20 0.15
CA THR A 150 18.61 4.44 0.79
C THR A 150 19.55 5.16 -0.18
N LYS A 151 18.97 5.88 -1.15
CA LYS A 151 19.72 6.84 -1.94
C LYS A 151 20.36 7.84 -0.99
N LYS A 152 21.70 7.89 -1.05
CA LYS A 152 22.50 8.99 -0.52
C LYS A 152 22.01 10.34 -1.05
#